data_38b4a61a0c954d140cad2190954f6da2
#
_entry.id   38b4a61a0c954d140cad2190954f6da2
#
_cell.length_a   1.000
_cell.length_b   1.000
_cell.length_c   1.000
_cell.angle_alpha   90.00
_cell.angle_beta   90.00
_cell.angle_gamma   90.00
#
_symmetry.space_group_name_H-M   'P 1'
#
loop_
_entity.id
_entity.type
_entity.pdbx_description
1 polymer ?
#
loop_
_entity_poly.entity_id
_entity_poly.type
_entity_poly.pdbx_seq_one_letter_code
_entity_poly.pdbx_strand_id
1 'polypeptide(L)'
;LRRVNMPRDASNWCTDGKALFVAVKDRCWEIDAANGHRKAAHSMPAPYSPETHDWGYVAQGGDLFFGSAVKKDSSYTAFFGGGMWYDKRVPQSAAKVCSDGVFAIGKTDGKVAWSHSGGAVLNPTISIRDNKVFFVESRNPEILKQATGRLHGPNLWKDQFLVALDAYTGKKLWEQPIDTADGTVVFYMLATE
;
A
#
# COMPACT_ATOMS: atom_id res chain seq x y z
N LEU A 1 -21.41 4.72 -14.73
CA LEU A 1 -20.16 4.24 -14.12
C LEU A 1 -19.24 5.44 -13.94
N ARG A 2 -19.06 5.91 -12.70
CA ARG A 2 -18.01 6.89 -12.39
C ARG A 2 -16.66 6.21 -12.62
N ARG A 3 -15.76 6.89 -13.33
CA ARG A 3 -14.40 6.38 -13.54
C ARG A 3 -13.74 6.17 -12.17
N VAL A 4 -13.39 4.93 -11.87
CA VAL A 4 -12.55 4.61 -10.72
C VAL A 4 -11.11 4.71 -11.21
N ASN A 5 -10.38 5.69 -10.70
CA ASN A 5 -8.96 5.79 -10.98
C ASN A 5 -8.25 4.65 -10.25
N MET A 6 -7.58 3.78 -10.99
CA MET A 6 -6.83 2.67 -10.43
C MET A 6 -5.46 3.15 -9.93
N PRO A 7 -5.05 2.80 -8.71
CA PRO A 7 -3.70 3.10 -8.27
C PRO A 7 -2.67 2.37 -9.14
N ARG A 8 -1.59 3.05 -9.47
CA ARG A 8 -0.42 2.43 -10.07
C ARG A 8 0.35 1.62 -9.02
N ASP A 9 0.92 0.51 -9.42
CA ASP A 9 1.86 -0.29 -8.61
C ASP A 9 1.31 -0.69 -7.22
N ALA A 10 -0.02 -0.89 -7.10
CA ALA A 10 -0.61 -1.34 -5.86
C ALA A 10 -1.83 -2.23 -6.10
N SER A 11 -2.03 -3.23 -5.26
CA SER A 11 -3.28 -3.95 -5.18
C SER A 11 -4.34 -3.03 -4.56
N ASN A 12 -5.35 -2.67 -5.32
CA ASN A 12 -6.41 -1.77 -4.89
C ASN A 12 -7.73 -2.47 -4.59
N TRP A 13 -7.75 -3.77 -4.67
CA TRP A 13 -8.90 -4.59 -4.29
C TRP A 13 -8.51 -6.00 -3.87
N CYS A 14 -9.31 -6.61 -3.03
CA CYS A 14 -9.23 -8.02 -2.67
C CYS A 14 -10.61 -8.57 -2.35
N THR A 15 -10.74 -9.88 -2.20
CA THR A 15 -11.99 -10.53 -1.85
C THR A 15 -11.76 -11.67 -0.87
N ASP A 16 -12.74 -11.92 0.01
CA ASP A 16 -12.82 -13.10 0.86
C ASP A 16 -13.90 -14.09 0.38
N GLY A 17 -14.44 -13.86 -0.83
CA GLY A 17 -15.52 -14.66 -1.42
C GLY A 17 -16.92 -14.19 -1.01
N LYS A 18 -17.07 -13.41 0.06
CA LYS A 18 -18.34 -12.86 0.55
C LYS A 18 -18.43 -11.36 0.32
N ALA A 19 -17.31 -10.67 0.38
CA ALA A 19 -17.19 -9.25 0.12
C ALA A 19 -16.01 -8.95 -0.81
N LEU A 20 -16.15 -7.86 -1.54
CA LEU A 20 -15.09 -7.24 -2.32
C LEU A 20 -14.67 -5.96 -1.60
N PHE A 21 -13.41 -5.85 -1.25
CA PHE A 21 -12.82 -4.66 -0.64
C PHE A 21 -12.07 -3.86 -1.71
N VAL A 22 -12.44 -2.60 -1.91
CA VAL A 22 -11.89 -1.77 -2.99
C VAL A 22 -11.44 -0.43 -2.44
N ALA A 23 -10.17 -0.08 -2.66
CA ALA A 23 -9.67 1.25 -2.35
C ALA A 23 -10.26 2.29 -3.31
N VAL A 24 -10.95 3.28 -2.78
CA VAL A 24 -11.55 4.39 -3.53
C VAL A 24 -11.19 5.70 -2.85
N LYS A 25 -10.14 6.35 -3.33
CA LYS A 25 -9.56 7.54 -2.70
C LYS A 25 -9.22 7.28 -1.22
N ASP A 26 -9.81 8.07 -0.32
CA ASP A 26 -9.60 8.03 1.12
C ASP A 26 -10.34 6.88 1.84
N ARG A 27 -11.09 6.05 1.10
CA ARG A 27 -11.94 4.99 1.67
C ARG A 27 -11.63 3.62 1.10
N CYS A 28 -11.84 2.59 1.90
CA CYS A 28 -12.01 1.24 1.41
C CYS A 28 -13.49 0.88 1.39
N TRP A 29 -14.05 0.62 0.21
CA TRP A 29 -15.42 0.18 0.06
C TRP A 29 -15.51 -1.33 0.28
N GLU A 30 -16.46 -1.74 1.11
CA GLU A 30 -16.88 -3.13 1.24
C GLU A 30 -18.14 -3.31 0.41
N ILE A 31 -18.08 -4.20 -0.57
CA ILE A 31 -19.13 -4.47 -1.53
C ILE A 31 -19.55 -5.92 -1.35
N ASP A 32 -20.85 -6.18 -1.24
CA ASP A 32 -21.40 -7.52 -1.19
C ASP A 32 -21.13 -8.25 -2.51
N ALA A 33 -20.45 -9.39 -2.44
CA ALA A 33 -20.08 -10.14 -3.64
C ALA A 33 -21.28 -10.80 -4.34
N ALA A 34 -22.40 -11.01 -3.64
CA ALA A 34 -23.59 -11.63 -4.21
C ALA A 34 -24.44 -10.68 -5.07
N ASN A 35 -24.45 -9.39 -4.74
CA ASN A 35 -25.38 -8.44 -5.38
C ASN A 35 -24.72 -7.11 -5.80
N GLY A 36 -23.46 -6.87 -5.46
CA GLY A 36 -22.72 -5.65 -5.81
C GLY A 36 -23.10 -4.40 -5.00
N HIS A 37 -23.91 -4.52 -3.98
CA HIS A 37 -24.27 -3.38 -3.12
C HIS A 37 -23.13 -3.06 -2.14
N ARG A 38 -22.86 -1.75 -1.97
CA ARG A 38 -21.90 -1.30 -0.97
C ARG A 38 -22.47 -1.45 0.43
N LYS A 39 -21.85 -2.29 1.26
CA LYS A 39 -22.19 -2.54 2.66
C LYS A 39 -21.61 -1.49 3.60
N ALA A 40 -20.34 -1.11 3.37
CA ALA A 40 -19.62 -0.19 4.21
C ALA A 40 -18.59 0.65 3.42
N ALA A 41 -18.08 1.70 4.05
CA ALA A 41 -16.95 2.49 3.59
C ALA A 41 -16.03 2.77 4.77
N HIS A 42 -14.94 2.04 4.85
CA HIS A 42 -13.98 2.11 5.95
C HIS A 42 -13.04 3.30 5.78
N SER A 43 -12.76 4.00 6.88
CA SER A 43 -11.80 5.11 6.93
C SER A 43 -10.41 4.60 7.28
N MET A 44 -9.39 5.34 6.87
CA MET A 44 -8.03 5.13 7.38
C MET A 44 -7.94 5.46 8.88
N PRO A 45 -7.03 4.82 9.64
CA PRO A 45 -6.79 5.16 11.03
C PRO A 45 -6.07 6.52 11.18
N ALA A 46 -6.20 7.15 12.33
CA ALA A 46 -5.33 8.26 12.69
C ALA A 46 -3.85 7.81 12.67
N PRO A 47 -2.92 8.67 12.27
CA PRO A 47 -3.08 10.11 12.00
C PRO A 47 -3.52 10.45 10.56
N TYR A 48 -3.80 9.46 9.72
CA TYR A 48 -4.15 9.66 8.31
C TYR A 48 -5.56 10.20 8.17
N SER A 49 -5.75 11.20 7.31
CA SER A 49 -7.04 11.84 7.07
C SER A 49 -7.35 11.99 5.58
N PRO A 50 -8.62 12.16 5.21
CA PRO A 50 -9.03 12.38 3.83
C PRO A 50 -8.40 13.61 3.16
N GLU A 51 -7.95 14.58 3.95
CA GLU A 51 -7.31 15.80 3.47
C GLU A 51 -5.85 15.57 3.08
N THR A 52 -5.21 14.58 3.71
CA THR A 52 -3.76 14.35 3.60
C THR A 52 -3.38 13.06 2.88
N HIS A 53 -4.26 12.05 2.92
CA HIS A 53 -3.95 10.72 2.41
C HIS A 53 -5.09 10.11 1.59
N ASP A 54 -4.70 9.22 0.70
CA ASP A 54 -5.55 8.28 -0.01
C ASP A 54 -5.20 6.84 0.41
N TRP A 55 -6.15 5.93 0.24
CA TRP A 55 -5.94 4.51 0.49
C TRP A 55 -5.07 3.91 -0.64
N GLY A 56 -3.94 3.30 -0.29
CA GLY A 56 -2.96 2.84 -1.27
C GLY A 56 -3.06 1.36 -1.62
N TYR A 57 -3.14 0.49 -0.63
CA TYR A 57 -3.11 -0.96 -0.76
C TYR A 57 -4.30 -1.58 -0.03
N VAL A 58 -4.82 -2.70 -0.54
CA VAL A 58 -5.87 -3.48 0.13
C VAL A 58 -5.54 -4.97 0.02
N ALA A 59 -5.59 -5.65 1.14
CA ALA A 59 -5.57 -7.11 1.23
C ALA A 59 -6.44 -7.59 2.39
N GLN A 60 -6.70 -8.87 2.45
CA GLN A 60 -7.45 -9.49 3.53
C GLN A 60 -6.75 -10.75 4.03
N GLY A 61 -6.95 -11.09 5.30
CA GLY A 61 -6.48 -12.32 5.91
C GLY A 61 -7.15 -12.54 7.27
N GLY A 62 -7.73 -13.72 7.46
CA GLY A 62 -8.52 -14.00 8.67
C GLY A 62 -9.63 -12.97 8.88
N ASP A 63 -9.73 -12.47 10.11
CA ASP A 63 -10.72 -11.47 10.50
C ASP A 63 -10.28 -10.01 10.26
N LEU A 64 -9.16 -9.82 9.60
CA LEU A 64 -8.60 -8.51 9.31
C LEU A 64 -8.62 -8.20 7.82
N PHE A 65 -8.72 -6.92 7.49
CA PHE A 65 -8.27 -6.38 6.23
C PHE A 65 -7.16 -5.35 6.46
N PHE A 66 -6.25 -5.29 5.49
CA PHE A 66 -5.03 -4.51 5.57
C PHE A 66 -5.09 -3.38 4.56
N GLY A 67 -4.56 -2.24 4.94
CA GLY A 67 -4.46 -1.07 4.09
C GLY A 67 -3.14 -0.36 4.23
N SER A 68 -2.89 0.57 3.33
CA SER A 68 -1.79 1.52 3.45
C SER A 68 -2.24 2.93 3.17
N ALA A 69 -1.56 3.92 3.75
CA ALA A 69 -1.86 5.34 3.61
C ALA A 69 -0.84 6.00 2.68
N VAL A 70 -1.28 6.38 1.48
CA VAL A 70 -0.47 7.10 0.49
C VAL A 70 -0.79 8.60 0.58
N LYS A 71 0.21 9.48 0.50
CA LYS A 71 -0.04 10.92 0.41
C LYS A 71 -1.04 11.22 -0.71
N LYS A 72 -1.96 12.13 -0.44
CA LYS A 72 -3.10 12.45 -1.31
C LYS A 72 -2.69 12.67 -2.76
N ASP A 73 -3.53 12.20 -3.68
CA ASP A 73 -3.36 12.29 -5.13
C ASP A 73 -2.11 11.61 -5.70
N SER A 74 -1.40 10.81 -4.88
CA SER A 74 -0.17 10.15 -5.32
C SER A 74 -0.42 8.79 -5.98
N SER A 75 -1.42 8.02 -5.55
CA SER A 75 -1.73 6.69 -6.09
C SER A 75 -2.63 6.73 -7.32
N TYR A 76 -3.49 7.74 -7.43
CA TYR A 76 -4.46 7.84 -8.51
C TYR A 76 -3.91 8.61 -9.71
N THR A 77 -4.01 8.01 -10.90
CA THR A 77 -3.71 8.69 -12.16
C THR A 77 -4.96 8.69 -13.03
N ALA A 78 -5.13 9.74 -13.83
CA ALA A 78 -6.16 9.72 -14.87
C ALA A 78 -5.86 8.54 -15.82
N PHE A 79 -6.81 7.66 -16.02
CA PHE A 79 -6.66 6.45 -16.84
C PHE A 79 -6.24 6.73 -18.29
N PHE A 80 -6.51 7.94 -18.78
CA PHE A 80 -6.16 8.41 -20.12
C PHE A 80 -5.33 9.70 -20.11
N GLY A 81 -4.76 10.08 -18.99
CA GLY A 81 -4.03 11.33 -18.83
C GLY A 81 -2.54 11.20 -19.12
N GLY A 82 -2.14 11.13 -20.38
CA GLY A 82 -0.79 11.46 -20.81
C GLY A 82 0.36 10.53 -20.40
N GLY A 83 0.12 9.52 -19.58
CA GLY A 83 1.11 8.49 -19.26
C GLY A 83 0.90 7.27 -20.14
N MET A 84 1.90 6.80 -20.84
CA MET A 84 1.80 5.57 -21.58
C MET A 84 1.54 4.41 -20.62
N TRP A 85 0.52 3.63 -20.91
CA TRP A 85 0.16 2.41 -20.16
C TRP A 85 1.29 1.37 -20.14
N TYR A 86 2.08 1.35 -21.21
CA TYR A 86 3.27 0.53 -21.33
C TYR A 86 4.47 1.44 -21.55
N ASP A 87 5.29 1.60 -20.54
CA ASP A 87 6.59 2.24 -20.71
C ASP A 87 7.47 1.31 -21.56
N LYS A 88 7.69 1.67 -22.80
CA LYS A 88 8.66 0.98 -23.68
C LYS A 88 10.09 1.04 -23.10
N ARG A 89 10.32 1.93 -22.17
CA ARG A 89 11.51 2.04 -21.33
C ARG A 89 11.04 2.37 -19.93
N VAL A 90 11.24 1.48 -18.97
CA VAL A 90 11.13 1.81 -17.56
C VAL A 90 12.42 2.57 -17.20
N PRO A 91 12.41 3.91 -17.14
CA PRO A 91 13.58 4.62 -16.70
C PRO A 91 13.87 4.20 -15.26
N GLN A 92 15.14 4.13 -14.87
CA GLN A 92 15.54 3.97 -13.45
C GLN A 92 14.89 5.02 -12.54
N SER A 93 14.39 6.09 -13.14
CA SER A 93 13.66 7.18 -12.50
C SER A 93 12.13 6.99 -12.41
N ALA A 94 11.59 5.83 -12.83
CA ALA A 94 10.15 5.61 -12.73
C ALA A 94 9.70 5.69 -11.26
N ALA A 95 8.78 6.62 -10.99
CA ALA A 95 8.27 6.82 -9.65
C ALA A 95 7.53 5.57 -9.15
N LYS A 96 7.78 5.19 -7.92
CA LYS A 96 7.06 4.15 -7.19
C LYS A 96 6.01 4.78 -6.29
N VAL A 97 4.86 4.13 -6.17
CA VAL A 97 3.87 4.52 -5.16
C VAL A 97 4.32 3.98 -3.82
N CYS A 98 4.55 4.91 -2.89
CA CYS A 98 4.96 4.60 -1.53
C CYS A 98 3.96 5.15 -0.52
N SER A 99 3.76 4.43 0.55
CA SER A 99 2.86 4.78 1.64
C SER A 99 3.63 5.25 2.86
N ASP A 100 3.03 6.18 3.62
CA ASP A 100 3.57 6.65 4.89
C ASP A 100 3.32 5.67 6.04
N GLY A 101 2.47 4.66 5.81
CA GLY A 101 2.24 3.58 6.75
C GLY A 101 1.35 2.47 6.23
N VAL A 102 1.34 1.38 6.99
CA VAL A 102 0.51 0.18 6.79
C VAL A 102 -0.30 -0.05 8.04
N PHE A 103 -1.53 -0.54 7.92
CA PHE A 103 -2.42 -0.77 9.05
C PHE A 103 -3.34 -1.96 8.82
N ALA A 104 -3.91 -2.47 9.90
CA ALA A 104 -4.95 -3.50 9.87
C ALA A 104 -6.21 -3.03 10.59
N ILE A 105 -7.36 -3.45 10.06
CA ILE A 105 -8.69 -3.11 10.56
C ILE A 105 -9.50 -4.41 10.68
N GLY A 106 -10.24 -4.55 11.78
CA GLY A 106 -11.17 -5.67 11.98
C GLY A 106 -12.32 -5.64 10.99
N LYS A 107 -12.60 -6.75 10.32
CA LYS A 107 -13.70 -6.86 9.34
C LYS A 107 -15.07 -6.68 9.97
N THR A 108 -15.25 -7.17 11.20
CA THR A 108 -16.55 -7.21 11.87
C THR A 108 -16.91 -5.88 12.51
N ASP A 109 -15.95 -5.20 13.14
CA ASP A 109 -16.22 -4.01 13.96
C ASP A 109 -15.64 -2.71 13.36
N GLY A 110 -14.87 -2.82 12.28
CA GLY A 110 -14.23 -1.68 11.63
C GLY A 110 -13.15 -0.99 12.48
N LYS A 111 -12.76 -1.59 13.60
CA LYS A 111 -11.77 -0.99 14.50
C LYS A 111 -10.35 -1.25 14.01
N VAL A 112 -9.51 -0.27 14.23
CA VAL A 112 -8.07 -0.39 13.96
C VAL A 112 -7.45 -1.39 14.94
N ALA A 113 -6.87 -2.46 14.40
CA ALA A 113 -6.11 -3.42 15.19
C ALA A 113 -4.71 -2.88 15.49
N TRP A 114 -4.05 -2.32 14.48
CA TRP A 114 -2.73 -1.71 14.60
C TRP A 114 -2.42 -0.79 13.42
N SER A 115 -1.38 0.04 13.56
CA SER A 115 -0.80 0.86 12.52
C SER A 115 0.73 0.89 12.67
N HIS A 116 1.44 0.80 11.53
CA HIS A 116 2.88 0.93 11.42
C HIS A 116 3.23 2.16 10.59
N SER A 117 4.23 2.92 11.02
CA SER A 117 4.75 4.09 10.33
C SER A 117 6.25 4.24 10.64
N GLY A 118 6.96 5.09 9.91
CA GLY A 118 8.37 5.40 10.15
C GLY A 118 9.26 5.24 8.93
N GLY A 119 8.73 4.68 7.85
CA GLY A 119 9.39 4.58 6.55
C GLY A 119 8.44 4.88 5.40
N ALA A 120 8.99 5.10 4.22
CA ALA A 120 8.24 5.13 2.97
C ALA A 120 8.08 3.69 2.47
N VAL A 121 6.93 3.10 2.70
CA VAL A 121 6.62 1.70 2.34
C VAL A 121 6.37 1.58 0.85
N LEU A 122 7.12 0.75 0.15
CA LEU A 122 6.93 0.47 -1.27
C LEU A 122 5.70 -0.43 -1.45
N ASN A 123 4.58 0.13 -1.91
CA ASN A 123 3.30 -0.59 -2.03
C ASN A 123 3.39 -1.92 -2.79
N PRO A 124 4.16 -2.05 -3.91
CA PRO A 124 4.27 -3.31 -4.63
C PRO A 124 4.95 -4.44 -3.85
N THR A 125 5.56 -4.13 -2.70
CA THR A 125 6.24 -5.12 -1.86
C THR A 125 5.39 -5.60 -0.69
N ILE A 126 4.22 -5.03 -0.46
CA ILE A 126 3.35 -5.46 0.65
C ILE A 126 2.80 -6.84 0.31
N SER A 127 3.07 -7.80 1.16
CA SER A 127 2.64 -9.18 1.03
C SER A 127 2.20 -9.73 2.38
N ILE A 128 1.12 -10.52 2.38
CA ILE A 128 0.54 -11.06 3.62
C ILE A 128 0.44 -12.56 3.48
N ARG A 129 1.08 -13.27 4.42
CA ARG A 129 1.07 -14.72 4.47
C ARG A 129 1.42 -15.25 5.87
N ASP A 130 0.85 -16.37 6.23
CA ASP A 130 1.17 -17.12 7.47
C ASP A 130 1.17 -16.21 8.71
N ASN A 131 0.11 -15.41 8.85
CA ASN A 131 -0.05 -14.45 9.93
C ASN A 131 1.08 -13.40 10.02
N LYS A 132 1.71 -13.10 8.90
CA LYS A 132 2.75 -12.07 8.80
C LYS A 132 2.45 -11.10 7.68
N VAL A 133 2.86 -9.86 7.88
CA VAL A 133 2.88 -8.81 6.86
C VAL A 133 4.33 -8.49 6.55
N PHE A 134 4.69 -8.59 5.29
CA PHE A 134 6.02 -8.27 4.78
C PHE A 134 5.95 -7.06 3.88
N PHE A 135 6.94 -6.20 3.95
CA PHE A 135 7.11 -5.09 3.02
C PHE A 135 8.55 -4.57 3.06
N VAL A 136 8.88 -3.78 2.03
CA VAL A 136 10.10 -2.99 2.01
C VAL A 136 9.76 -1.53 2.27
N GLU A 137 10.53 -0.88 3.13
CA GLU A 137 10.43 0.55 3.39
C GLU A 137 11.79 1.23 3.26
N SER A 138 11.80 2.46 2.74
CA SER A 138 12.96 3.34 2.78
C SER A 138 12.86 4.28 3.98
N ARG A 139 13.90 4.34 4.78
CA ARG A 139 14.03 5.27 5.92
C ARG A 139 14.94 6.46 5.60
N ASN A 140 15.25 6.65 4.34
CA ASN A 140 16.11 7.76 3.90
C ASN A 140 15.41 9.11 4.20
N PRO A 141 16.07 10.03 4.95
CA PRO A 141 15.44 11.28 5.37
C PRO A 141 14.99 12.19 4.22
N GLU A 142 15.68 12.16 3.08
CA GLU A 142 15.31 12.97 1.91
C GLU A 142 14.07 12.42 1.21
N ILE A 143 13.83 11.12 1.32
CA ILE A 143 12.61 10.48 0.83
C ILE A 143 11.42 10.79 1.74
N LEU A 144 11.60 10.72 3.03
CA LEU A 144 10.53 10.96 4.00
C LEU A 144 10.01 12.40 3.97
N LYS A 145 10.84 13.37 3.59
CA LYS A 145 10.47 14.79 3.46
C LYS A 145 9.66 15.10 2.20
N GLN A 146 9.56 14.18 1.23
CA GLN A 146 8.85 14.44 -0.02
C GLN A 146 7.36 14.70 0.22
N ALA A 147 6.82 15.71 -0.44
CA ALA A 147 5.40 16.07 -0.32
C ALA A 147 4.44 15.12 -1.04
N THR A 148 4.96 14.20 -1.82
CA THR A 148 4.20 13.22 -2.61
C THR A 148 4.57 11.79 -2.23
N GLY A 149 3.62 10.86 -2.38
CA GLY A 149 3.87 9.43 -2.27
C GLY A 149 4.38 8.79 -3.58
N ARG A 150 4.61 9.58 -4.64
CA ARG A 150 5.28 9.14 -5.87
C ARG A 150 6.76 9.43 -5.78
N LEU A 151 7.51 8.46 -5.32
CA LEU A 151 8.91 8.58 -5.00
C LEU A 151 9.79 7.98 -6.10
N HIS A 152 10.91 8.65 -6.38
CA HIS A 152 11.86 8.22 -7.40
C HIS A 152 13.27 8.69 -7.07
N GLY A 153 14.24 8.27 -7.89
CA GLY A 153 15.64 8.67 -7.77
C GLY A 153 16.44 7.78 -6.83
N PRO A 154 17.77 8.00 -6.78
CA PRO A 154 18.70 7.09 -6.11
C PRO A 154 18.50 7.02 -4.59
N ASN A 155 17.96 8.07 -3.97
CA ASN A 155 17.76 8.10 -2.52
C ASN A 155 16.61 7.16 -2.07
N LEU A 156 15.67 6.82 -2.96
CA LEU A 156 14.63 5.83 -2.65
C LEU A 156 15.23 4.45 -2.34
N TRP A 157 16.35 4.14 -2.97
CA TRP A 157 17.02 2.84 -2.86
C TRP A 157 18.05 2.77 -1.74
N LYS A 158 18.23 3.86 -0.98
CA LYS A 158 19.10 3.91 0.20
C LYS A 158 18.28 3.70 1.46
N ASP A 159 18.94 3.21 2.50
CA ASP A 159 18.35 3.00 3.82
C ASP A 159 17.07 2.16 3.77
N GLN A 160 17.10 1.12 2.93
CA GLN A 160 15.97 0.21 2.78
C GLN A 160 16.04 -0.95 3.74
N PHE A 161 14.86 -1.34 4.22
CA PHE A 161 14.68 -2.46 5.12
C PHE A 161 13.54 -3.36 4.62
N LEU A 162 13.79 -4.66 4.62
CA LEU A 162 12.75 -5.66 4.57
C LEU A 162 12.22 -5.85 5.99
N VAL A 163 10.93 -5.64 6.17
CA VAL A 163 10.27 -5.67 7.48
C VAL A 163 9.24 -6.79 7.51
N ALA A 164 9.18 -7.51 8.64
CA ALA A 164 8.13 -8.47 8.92
C ALA A 164 7.39 -8.07 10.22
N LEU A 165 6.07 -7.95 10.12
CA LEU A 165 5.19 -7.72 11.27
C LEU A 165 4.29 -8.93 11.51
N ASP A 166 3.89 -9.15 12.75
CA ASP A 166 2.77 -10.01 13.09
C ASP A 166 1.47 -9.38 12.57
N ALA A 167 0.69 -10.15 11.81
CA ALA A 167 -0.49 -9.63 11.11
C ALA A 167 -1.62 -9.21 12.05
N TYR A 168 -1.72 -9.79 13.24
CA TYR A 168 -2.79 -9.49 14.20
C TYR A 168 -2.45 -8.33 15.15
N THR A 169 -1.18 -8.22 15.52
CA THR A 169 -0.75 -7.26 16.54
C THR A 169 0.05 -6.09 15.99
N GLY A 170 0.53 -6.17 14.75
CA GLY A 170 1.44 -5.20 14.15
C GLY A 170 2.84 -5.18 14.78
N LYS A 171 3.12 -6.08 15.72
CA LYS A 171 4.43 -6.16 16.38
C LYS A 171 5.51 -6.56 15.36
N LYS A 172 6.59 -5.80 15.32
CA LYS A 172 7.73 -6.15 14.48
C LYS A 172 8.34 -7.46 14.95
N LEU A 173 8.39 -8.44 14.05
CA LEU A 173 9.00 -9.75 14.28
C LEU A 173 10.51 -9.68 14.01
N TRP A 174 10.86 -9.09 12.87
CA TRP A 174 12.23 -8.85 12.47
C TRP A 174 12.32 -7.78 11.37
N GLU A 175 13.51 -7.30 11.13
CA GLU A 175 13.85 -6.47 9.99
C GLU A 175 15.26 -6.78 9.51
N GLN A 176 15.51 -6.60 8.21
CA GLN A 176 16.81 -6.78 7.58
C GLN A 176 17.11 -5.58 6.68
N PRO A 177 18.29 -4.96 6.78
CA PRO A 177 18.71 -3.95 5.82
C PRO A 177 18.90 -4.59 4.43
N ILE A 178 18.54 -3.85 3.39
CA ILE A 178 18.74 -4.27 2.00
C ILE A 178 19.88 -3.44 1.42
N ASP A 179 20.95 -4.11 1.01
CA ASP A 179 22.00 -3.49 0.23
C ASP A 179 21.63 -3.49 -1.26
N THR A 180 21.58 -2.32 -1.84
CA THR A 180 21.25 -2.11 -3.25
C THR A 180 22.39 -1.49 -4.04
N ALA A 181 23.63 -1.47 -3.47
CA ALA A 181 24.76 -0.77 -4.06
C ALA A 181 25.16 -1.30 -5.44
N ASP A 182 25.05 -2.61 -5.66
CA ASP A 182 25.52 -3.30 -6.86
C ASP A 182 24.40 -3.76 -7.81
N GLY A 183 23.15 -3.30 -7.62
CA GLY A 183 22.01 -3.86 -8.34
C GLY A 183 21.05 -2.88 -8.98
N THR A 184 20.39 -3.34 -10.04
CA THR A 184 19.14 -2.75 -10.53
C THR A 184 18.00 -3.25 -9.67
N VAL A 185 17.28 -2.32 -9.04
CA VAL A 185 16.23 -2.68 -8.10
C VAL A 185 14.88 -2.61 -8.77
N VAL A 186 14.23 -3.77 -8.93
CA VAL A 186 12.80 -3.86 -9.25
C VAL A 186 12.17 -4.61 -8.09
N PHE A 187 11.44 -3.89 -7.22
CA PHE A 187 10.79 -4.51 -6.09
C PHE A 187 9.34 -4.84 -6.38
N TYR A 188 9.13 -6.11 -6.64
CA TYR A 188 7.86 -6.78 -6.43
C TYR A 188 8.14 -7.93 -5.46
N MET A 189 7.35 -8.06 -4.41
CA MET A 189 7.50 -9.14 -3.46
C MET A 189 6.23 -9.96 -3.39
N LEU A 190 6.38 -11.27 -3.51
CA LEU A 190 5.30 -12.23 -3.33
C LEU A 190 5.77 -13.27 -2.32
N ALA A 191 5.04 -13.43 -1.23
CA ALA A 191 5.26 -14.54 -0.31
C ALA A 191 4.67 -15.82 -0.93
N THR A 192 5.53 -16.78 -1.24
CA THR A 192 5.15 -18.12 -1.76
C THR A 192 5.27 -19.19 -0.66
N GLU A 193 4.81 -20.41 -0.97
CA GLU A 193 5.01 -21.58 -0.12
C GLU A 193 6.47 -21.96 0.01
#